data_9cf0855891a6ed08c59ec6c6d8abcef6
#
_entry.id   9cf0855891a6ed08c59ec6c6d8abcef6
#
_cell.length_a   1.000
_cell.length_b   1.000
_cell.length_c   1.000
_cell.angle_alpha   90.00
_cell.angle_beta   90.00
_cell.angle_gamma   90.00
#
_symmetry.space_group_name_H-M   'P 1'
#
loop_
_entity.id
_entity.type
_entity.pdbx_description
1 polymer ?
#
loop_
_entity_poly.entity_id
_entity_poly.type
_entity_poly.pdbx_seq_one_letter_code
_entity_poly.pdbx_strand_id
1 'polypeptide(L)'
;MDLITLFKNTFKYNKKDEYSFRLSDNYTNSTNVKENPQKIESVFPSLEVNLEYMKTKYNLLINSDVILRQFTINARGKQYNAFIVYIDGMVDSEIMDNFILKPLMLRNQNNLYDGSQTKIISEAVTNNITVRKIKRFDLPNYLMGCLLPQNAVQEVTDFSDVTSGINAGNCVLFVDTLNVAFDIEVKGFKQRSIDTPNNEIVIKGPHEAFVENIRTNTSLIRRIANNEDLIIENIEVGKITKTKCALCYMQNITNTDLIAEVKYRLNNLEIDSLLSAGELEQLISDSNVLGIPEILSTERPDKATKYLLRGRVIVIVNGTPYALIMPAVLVDFLTSPEDTNLKVNFANFLRRLRFLAALITLLLPGIYTAITNFHQEILPTSLLYSILASRENVPFPIIVEILLMEISFELIREAGLRVPSPIGPTIGIVGALVLGQAAVSARNC
;
A
#
# COMPACT_ATOMS: atom_id res chain seq x y z
N MET A 1 48.66 11.69 -0.05
CA MET A 1 47.36 11.01 -0.28
C MET A 1 47.06 11.21 -1.75
N ASP A 2 47.21 10.15 -2.55
CA ASP A 2 47.18 10.25 -4.00
C ASP A 2 45.80 10.66 -4.54
N LEU A 3 45.79 11.60 -5.48
CA LEU A 3 44.58 12.09 -6.17
C LEU A 3 43.72 10.93 -6.75
N ILE A 4 44.38 9.84 -7.15
CA ILE A 4 43.75 8.62 -7.68
C ILE A 4 42.97 7.87 -6.60
N THR A 5 43.43 7.85 -5.35
CA THR A 5 42.76 7.24 -4.19
C THR A 5 41.55 8.09 -3.75
N LEU A 6 41.69 9.42 -3.83
CA LEU A 6 40.58 10.34 -3.56
C LEU A 6 39.46 10.19 -4.61
N PHE A 7 39.84 10.10 -5.89
CA PHE A 7 38.90 9.86 -7.00
C PHE A 7 38.19 8.51 -6.87
N LYS A 8 38.92 7.42 -6.55
CA LYS A 8 38.33 6.11 -6.30
C LYS A 8 37.34 6.10 -5.12
N ASN A 9 37.61 6.81 -4.05
CA ASN A 9 36.75 6.86 -2.87
C ASN A 9 35.51 7.76 -3.05
N THR A 10 35.59 8.77 -3.92
CA THR A 10 34.48 9.68 -4.19
C THR A 10 33.45 9.06 -5.13
N PHE A 11 33.87 8.15 -6.01
CA PHE A 11 32.98 7.51 -6.99
C PHE A 11 32.66 6.04 -6.67
N LYS A 12 33.26 5.47 -5.63
CA LYS A 12 32.90 4.13 -5.18
C LYS A 12 31.85 4.25 -4.09
N TYR A 13 30.58 4.08 -4.46
CA TYR A 13 29.53 3.78 -3.49
C TYR A 13 29.90 2.47 -2.82
N ASN A 14 30.41 2.50 -1.62
CA ASN A 14 30.59 1.31 -0.79
C ASN A 14 29.21 0.92 -0.29
N LYS A 15 28.55 -0.01 -0.99
CA LYS A 15 27.45 -0.77 -0.44
C LYS A 15 28.03 -1.44 0.82
N LYS A 16 27.59 -0.99 2.00
CA LYS A 16 28.11 -1.40 3.31
C LYS A 16 27.70 -2.83 3.47
N ASP A 17 27.57 -3.75 3.14
CA ASP A 17 27.23 -5.18 3.31
C ASP A 17 26.41 -5.71 2.11
N GLU A 18 27.01 -6.61 1.37
CA GLU A 18 26.27 -7.44 0.45
C GLU A 18 25.51 -8.47 1.29
N TYR A 19 24.20 -8.26 1.45
CA TYR A 19 23.34 -9.24 2.07
C TYR A 19 23.16 -10.40 1.09
N SER A 20 23.68 -11.59 1.47
CA SER A 20 23.44 -12.82 0.73
C SER A 20 22.13 -13.42 1.21
N PHE A 21 21.02 -13.06 0.57
CA PHE A 21 19.72 -13.65 0.85
C PHE A 21 19.65 -15.01 0.14
N ARG A 22 19.77 -16.09 0.88
CA ARG A 22 19.49 -17.45 0.41
C ARG A 22 18.47 -18.06 1.36
N LEU A 23 17.35 -18.54 0.82
CA LEU A 23 16.42 -19.37 1.58
C LEU A 23 17.19 -20.62 2.06
N SER A 24 17.08 -20.95 3.34
CA SER A 24 17.61 -22.21 3.83
C SER A 24 16.80 -23.35 3.22
N ASP A 25 17.48 -24.38 2.70
CA ASP A 25 16.86 -25.55 2.06
C ASP A 25 15.96 -26.38 2.99
N ASN A 26 15.73 -25.92 4.23
CA ASN A 26 14.95 -26.60 5.26
C ASN A 26 13.45 -26.20 5.33
N TYR A 27 12.93 -25.45 4.38
CA TYR A 27 11.49 -25.30 4.26
C TYR A 27 10.86 -26.54 3.60
N THR A 28 10.90 -27.64 4.33
CA THR A 28 10.05 -28.79 4.02
C THR A 28 8.59 -28.36 4.20
N ASN A 29 7.84 -28.50 3.13
CA ASN A 29 6.40 -28.36 3.07
C ASN A 29 5.69 -28.91 4.32
N SER A 30 5.41 -28.08 5.29
CA SER A 30 4.32 -28.34 6.21
C SER A 30 3.02 -27.95 5.50
N THR A 31 2.59 -28.77 4.56
CA THR A 31 1.20 -28.84 4.15
C THR A 31 0.40 -29.32 5.35
N ASN A 32 0.23 -28.47 6.35
CA ASN A 32 -0.90 -28.59 7.24
C ASN A 32 -2.12 -28.24 6.40
N VAL A 33 -2.72 -29.27 5.84
CA VAL A 33 -4.12 -29.26 5.45
C VAL A 33 -4.87 -28.81 6.69
N LYS A 34 -5.22 -27.52 6.78
CA LYS A 34 -6.16 -27.01 7.76
C LYS A 34 -7.44 -27.77 7.49
N GLU A 35 -7.79 -28.69 8.38
CA GLU A 35 -9.14 -29.21 8.48
C GLU A 35 -10.08 -28.02 8.37
N ASN A 36 -11.01 -28.12 7.44
CA ASN A 36 -12.04 -27.11 7.21
C ASN A 36 -12.75 -26.88 8.55
N PRO A 37 -12.59 -25.75 9.25
CA PRO A 37 -13.35 -25.50 10.46
C PRO A 37 -14.82 -25.50 10.02
N GLN A 38 -15.65 -26.22 10.76
CA GLN A 38 -17.10 -26.20 10.57
C GLN A 38 -17.52 -24.77 10.33
N LYS A 39 -18.24 -24.53 9.23
CA LYS A 39 -18.62 -23.18 8.79
C LYS A 39 -19.52 -22.56 9.85
N ILE A 40 -18.91 -21.83 10.77
CA ILE A 40 -19.61 -21.09 11.81
C ILE A 40 -20.24 -19.90 11.09
N GLU A 41 -21.53 -19.94 10.86
CA GLU A 41 -22.23 -18.92 10.07
C GLU A 41 -22.84 -17.83 10.96
N SER A 42 -23.21 -18.14 12.20
CA SER A 42 -23.94 -17.23 13.09
C SER A 42 -23.19 -16.90 14.39
N VAL A 43 -23.49 -15.73 14.95
CA VAL A 43 -22.95 -15.26 16.22
C VAL A 43 -23.44 -16.14 17.38
N PHE A 44 -22.52 -16.55 18.26
CA PHE A 44 -22.80 -17.40 19.39
C PHE A 44 -23.12 -16.58 20.67
N PRO A 45 -23.93 -17.13 21.59
CA PRO A 45 -24.15 -16.52 22.89
C PRO A 45 -22.88 -16.47 23.77
N SER A 46 -21.92 -17.39 23.54
CA SER A 46 -20.64 -17.42 24.26
C SER A 46 -19.68 -16.43 23.68
N LEU A 47 -19.25 -15.48 24.49
CA LEU A 47 -18.29 -14.46 24.10
C LEU A 47 -16.92 -15.04 23.69
N GLU A 48 -16.48 -16.11 24.37
CA GLU A 48 -15.20 -16.77 24.11
C GLU A 48 -15.12 -17.40 22.71
N VAL A 49 -16.21 -18.04 22.25
CA VAL A 49 -16.30 -18.65 20.91
C VAL A 49 -16.21 -17.57 19.84
N ASN A 50 -16.94 -16.46 20.00
CA ASN A 50 -16.91 -15.35 19.07
C ASN A 50 -15.52 -14.69 19.03
N LEU A 51 -14.88 -14.56 20.20
CA LEU A 51 -13.54 -13.99 20.32
C LEU A 51 -12.48 -14.85 19.61
N GLU A 52 -12.53 -16.18 19.79
CA GLU A 52 -11.60 -17.10 19.13
C GLU A 52 -11.84 -17.13 17.61
N TYR A 53 -13.11 -17.12 17.18
CA TYR A 53 -13.46 -17.01 15.77
C TYR A 53 -12.87 -15.73 15.15
N MET A 54 -13.07 -14.57 15.77
CA MET A 54 -12.56 -13.30 15.26
C MET A 54 -11.03 -13.26 15.24
N LYS A 55 -10.37 -13.80 16.27
CA LYS A 55 -8.92 -13.94 16.29
C LYS A 55 -8.38 -14.77 15.13
N THR A 56 -9.04 -15.88 14.83
CA THR A 56 -8.64 -16.78 13.74
C THR A 56 -8.96 -16.15 12.38
N LYS A 57 -10.14 -15.56 12.21
CA LYS A 57 -10.63 -15.01 10.96
C LYS A 57 -9.75 -13.85 10.46
N TYR A 58 -9.36 -12.95 11.36
CA TYR A 58 -8.50 -11.80 11.03
C TYR A 58 -7.02 -12.05 11.31
N ASN A 59 -6.66 -13.25 11.74
CA ASN A 59 -5.28 -13.60 12.05
C ASN A 59 -4.60 -12.57 12.98
N LEU A 60 -5.28 -12.22 14.09
CA LEU A 60 -4.90 -11.12 14.99
C LEU A 60 -3.49 -11.22 15.59
N LEU A 61 -2.86 -12.41 15.53
CA LEU A 61 -1.47 -12.58 15.95
C LEU A 61 -0.47 -11.90 15.02
N ILE A 62 -0.84 -11.74 13.73
CA ILE A 62 0.04 -11.20 12.68
C ILE A 62 -0.48 -9.85 12.20
N ASN A 63 -1.79 -9.71 12.13
CA ASN A 63 -2.44 -8.53 11.56
C ASN A 63 -2.41 -7.37 12.55
N SER A 64 -1.62 -6.35 12.25
CA SER A 64 -1.31 -5.26 13.19
C SER A 64 -2.34 -4.13 13.17
N ASP A 65 -3.21 -4.07 12.17
CA ASP A 65 -4.19 -2.99 12.01
C ASP A 65 -5.60 -3.36 12.50
N VAL A 66 -5.87 -4.63 12.78
CA VAL A 66 -7.14 -5.06 13.36
C VAL A 66 -7.02 -5.09 14.88
N ILE A 67 -7.81 -4.27 15.54
CA ILE A 67 -7.79 -4.12 16.99
C ILE A 67 -8.98 -4.82 17.61
N LEU A 68 -8.70 -5.67 18.59
CA LEU A 68 -9.69 -6.28 19.46
C LEU A 68 -9.48 -5.78 20.88
N ARG A 69 -10.50 -5.13 21.47
CA ARG A 69 -10.47 -4.61 22.84
C ARG A 69 -11.57 -5.25 23.69
N GLN A 70 -11.18 -5.90 24.77
CA GLN A 70 -12.09 -6.48 25.75
C GLN A 70 -12.38 -5.49 26.88
N PHE A 71 -13.61 -5.46 27.38
CA PHE A 71 -14.04 -4.64 28.50
C PHE A 71 -15.32 -5.20 29.12
N THR A 72 -15.78 -4.59 30.22
CA THR A 72 -17.00 -5.00 30.92
C THR A 72 -18.03 -3.89 30.86
N ILE A 73 -19.25 -4.24 30.50
CA ILE A 73 -20.43 -3.35 30.47
C ILE A 73 -21.24 -3.59 31.74
N ASN A 74 -21.65 -2.52 32.43
CA ASN A 74 -22.60 -2.61 33.51
C ASN A 74 -24.00 -2.21 33.03
N ALA A 75 -24.95 -3.11 32.98
CA ALA A 75 -26.32 -2.83 32.60
C ALA A 75 -27.27 -3.19 33.78
N ARG A 76 -27.92 -2.20 34.35
CA ARG A 76 -28.84 -2.36 35.47
C ARG A 76 -28.29 -3.18 36.63
N GLY A 77 -27.06 -2.93 37.03
CA GLY A 77 -26.41 -3.62 38.17
C GLY A 77 -25.88 -5.01 37.87
N LYS A 78 -25.95 -5.48 36.63
CA LYS A 78 -25.29 -6.70 36.16
C LYS A 78 -24.11 -6.35 35.31
N GLN A 79 -23.05 -7.13 35.44
CA GLN A 79 -21.83 -7.01 34.64
C GLN A 79 -21.88 -8.02 33.46
N TYR A 80 -21.59 -7.55 32.26
CA TYR A 80 -21.49 -8.34 31.05
C TYR A 80 -20.12 -8.13 30.43
N ASN A 81 -19.41 -9.19 30.15
CA ASN A 81 -18.18 -9.09 29.40
C ASN A 81 -18.49 -8.78 27.93
N ALA A 82 -17.67 -7.96 27.34
CA ALA A 82 -17.84 -7.54 25.95
C ALA A 82 -16.49 -7.32 25.28
N PHE A 83 -16.46 -7.40 23.97
CA PHE A 83 -15.33 -6.94 23.18
C PHE A 83 -15.80 -6.21 21.93
N ILE A 84 -14.94 -5.30 21.45
CA ILE A 84 -15.10 -4.64 20.15
C ILE A 84 -13.99 -5.05 19.22
N VAL A 85 -14.32 -5.10 17.93
CA VAL A 85 -13.36 -5.33 16.83
C VAL A 85 -13.54 -4.21 15.82
N TYR A 86 -12.42 -3.66 15.37
CA TYR A 86 -12.38 -2.60 14.36
C TYR A 86 -11.01 -2.55 13.68
N ILE A 87 -10.95 -1.89 12.53
CA ILE A 87 -9.70 -1.67 11.79
C ILE A 87 -9.16 -0.28 12.12
N ASP A 88 -7.93 -0.23 12.64
CA ASP A 88 -7.25 1.02 12.96
C ASP A 88 -6.97 1.84 11.68
N GLY A 89 -7.26 3.15 11.76
CA GLY A 89 -7.15 4.04 10.59
C GLY A 89 -8.40 4.13 9.72
N MET A 90 -9.36 3.20 9.86
CA MET A 90 -10.66 3.27 9.18
C MET A 90 -11.76 3.87 10.06
N VAL A 91 -11.59 3.81 11.37
CA VAL A 91 -12.52 4.35 12.37
C VAL A 91 -12.06 5.71 12.89
N ASP A 92 -13.03 6.55 13.28
CA ASP A 92 -12.77 7.78 14.02
C ASP A 92 -12.61 7.44 15.51
N SER A 93 -11.37 7.58 16.01
CA SER A 93 -11.04 7.25 17.40
C SER A 93 -11.77 8.15 18.39
N GLU A 94 -12.02 9.41 18.05
CA GLU A 94 -12.72 10.35 18.92
C GLU A 94 -14.21 9.99 19.06
N ILE A 95 -14.84 9.64 17.94
CA ILE A 95 -16.21 9.14 17.94
C ILE A 95 -16.31 7.85 18.74
N MET A 96 -15.38 6.92 18.54
CA MET A 96 -15.38 5.63 19.22
C MET A 96 -15.20 5.79 20.74
N ASP A 97 -14.24 6.61 21.18
CA ASP A 97 -13.98 6.81 22.59
C ASP A 97 -15.14 7.54 23.29
N ASN A 98 -15.67 8.59 22.67
CA ASN A 98 -16.70 9.42 23.30
C ASN A 98 -18.12 8.82 23.23
N PHE A 99 -18.46 8.13 22.15
CA PHE A 99 -19.84 7.69 21.90
C PHE A 99 -20.03 6.17 21.99
N ILE A 100 -18.96 5.38 22.07
CA ILE A 100 -19.07 3.93 22.27
C ILE A 100 -18.48 3.55 23.64
N LEU A 101 -17.18 3.77 23.83
CA LEU A 101 -16.49 3.27 25.03
C LEU A 101 -16.91 3.99 26.30
N LYS A 102 -17.00 5.33 26.30
CA LYS A 102 -17.44 6.09 27.47
C LYS A 102 -18.86 5.75 27.92
N PRO A 103 -19.89 5.71 27.06
CA PRO A 103 -21.22 5.32 27.48
C PRO A 103 -21.29 3.89 28.01
N LEU A 104 -20.60 2.94 27.38
CA LEU A 104 -20.59 1.54 27.80
C LEU A 104 -19.84 1.30 29.12
N MET A 105 -18.74 2.03 29.34
CA MET A 105 -17.86 1.81 30.49
C MET A 105 -18.15 2.74 31.69
N LEU A 106 -18.48 4.02 31.46
CA LEU A 106 -18.54 5.05 32.50
C LEU A 106 -19.96 5.39 33.00
N ARG A 107 -20.99 5.22 32.17
CA ARG A 107 -22.37 5.61 32.53
C ARG A 107 -22.98 4.81 33.67
N ASN A 108 -22.31 3.80 34.18
CA ASN A 108 -22.86 2.87 35.18
C ASN A 108 -22.35 3.06 36.60
N GLN A 109 -21.64 4.13 36.91
CA GLN A 109 -21.26 4.43 38.29
C GLN A 109 -22.32 5.17 39.08
N ASN A 110 -23.35 5.70 38.43
CA ASN A 110 -24.45 6.36 39.15
C ASN A 110 -25.59 5.36 39.38
N ASN A 111 -25.67 4.84 40.61
CA ASN A 111 -26.84 4.20 41.19
C ASN A 111 -28.01 5.21 41.34
N LEU A 112 -28.41 5.87 40.25
CA LEU A 112 -29.52 6.85 40.26
C LEU A 112 -30.90 6.23 40.04
N TYR A 113 -31.01 4.91 40.12
CA TYR A 113 -32.28 4.23 40.32
C TYR A 113 -32.24 3.50 41.68
N ASP A 114 -32.17 4.27 42.71
CA ASP A 114 -32.58 3.81 44.01
C ASP A 114 -34.10 3.49 43.92
N GLY A 115 -34.45 2.25 44.29
CA GLY A 115 -35.83 1.76 44.20
C GLY A 115 -36.87 2.55 45.05
N SER A 116 -36.48 3.64 45.69
CA SER A 116 -37.33 4.57 46.41
C SER A 116 -38.18 5.49 45.51
N GLN A 117 -37.71 5.80 44.28
CA GLN A 117 -38.54 6.64 43.39
C GLN A 117 -39.63 5.85 42.64
N THR A 118 -39.48 4.54 42.49
CA THR A 118 -40.51 3.68 41.88
C THR A 118 -41.73 3.55 42.84
N LYS A 119 -41.56 3.71 44.15
CA LYS A 119 -42.69 3.69 45.10
C LYS A 119 -43.54 4.96 45.02
N ILE A 120 -42.93 6.11 44.80
CA ILE A 120 -43.66 7.39 44.70
C ILE A 120 -44.50 7.47 43.43
N ILE A 121 -44.00 6.90 42.32
CA ILE A 121 -44.75 6.86 41.05
C ILE A 121 -45.85 5.79 41.10
N SER A 122 -45.68 4.71 41.85
CA SER A 122 -46.72 3.69 42.00
C SER A 122 -47.90 4.12 42.87
N GLU A 123 -47.70 5.02 43.84
CA GLU A 123 -48.80 5.56 44.66
C GLU A 123 -49.58 6.67 43.97
N ALA A 124 -48.98 7.40 43.02
CA ALA A 124 -49.63 8.47 42.26
C ALA A 124 -50.46 7.98 41.04
N VAL A 125 -50.34 6.74 40.62
CA VAL A 125 -50.92 6.20 39.36
C VAL A 125 -51.99 5.12 39.63
N THR A 126 -52.42 4.91 40.89
CA THR A 126 -53.41 3.86 41.22
C THR A 126 -54.87 4.18 40.87
N ASN A 127 -55.15 5.27 40.18
CA ASN A 127 -56.47 5.50 39.62
C ASN A 127 -56.45 5.54 38.08
N ASN A 128 -56.78 4.40 37.47
CA ASN A 128 -57.15 4.26 36.06
C ASN A 128 -56.07 4.27 34.96
N ILE A 129 -54.98 3.58 35.12
CA ILE A 129 -54.18 3.18 33.97
C ILE A 129 -53.87 1.70 34.06
N THR A 130 -54.34 0.93 33.04
CA THR A 130 -53.98 -0.48 32.83
C THR A 130 -52.46 -0.57 32.77
N VAL A 131 -51.84 -1.17 33.78
CA VAL A 131 -50.42 -1.42 33.86
C VAL A 131 -50.05 -2.31 32.68
N ARG A 132 -49.46 -1.76 31.61
CA ARG A 132 -48.80 -2.57 30.58
C ARG A 132 -47.78 -3.41 31.31
N LYS A 133 -47.87 -4.74 31.19
CA LYS A 133 -46.89 -5.69 31.69
C LYS A 133 -45.52 -5.18 31.34
N ILE A 134 -44.67 -4.91 32.38
CA ILE A 134 -43.28 -4.54 32.18
C ILE A 134 -42.65 -5.62 31.34
N LYS A 135 -42.29 -5.31 30.09
CA LYS A 135 -41.56 -6.25 29.22
C LYS A 135 -40.34 -6.73 29.99
N ARG A 136 -40.02 -8.00 29.91
CA ARG A 136 -38.76 -8.56 30.44
C ARG A 136 -37.63 -7.66 29.94
N PHE A 137 -36.63 -7.43 30.79
CA PHE A 137 -35.42 -6.67 30.44
C PHE A 137 -34.80 -7.29 29.19
N ASP A 138 -34.76 -6.51 28.16
CA ASP A 138 -34.20 -6.89 26.87
C ASP A 138 -32.87 -6.13 26.73
N LEU A 139 -31.77 -6.88 26.88
CA LEU A 139 -30.41 -6.31 26.85
C LEU A 139 -30.07 -5.69 25.47
N PRO A 140 -30.35 -6.32 24.33
CA PRO A 140 -30.13 -5.71 23.02
C PRO A 140 -30.81 -4.35 22.87
N ASN A 141 -32.11 -4.28 23.12
CA ASN A 141 -32.86 -3.02 23.03
C ASN A 141 -32.36 -1.95 24.04
N TYR A 142 -31.87 -2.36 25.20
CA TYR A 142 -31.28 -1.44 26.16
C TYR A 142 -29.94 -0.88 25.71
N LEU A 143 -29.08 -1.72 25.08
CA LEU A 143 -27.80 -1.30 24.52
C LEU A 143 -28.01 -0.28 23.41
N MET A 144 -28.84 -0.59 22.43
CA MET A 144 -29.12 0.31 21.30
C MET A 144 -29.88 1.57 21.72
N GLY A 145 -30.88 1.44 22.58
CA GLY A 145 -31.76 2.58 22.94
C GLY A 145 -31.21 3.51 24.03
N CYS A 146 -30.26 3.03 24.85
CA CYS A 146 -29.80 3.77 26.02
C CYS A 146 -28.29 3.97 26.13
N LEU A 147 -27.49 3.05 25.56
CA LEU A 147 -26.04 3.07 25.79
C LEU A 147 -25.25 3.41 24.51
N LEU A 148 -25.82 3.17 23.34
CA LEU A 148 -25.17 3.50 22.07
C LEU A 148 -25.86 4.70 21.42
N PRO A 149 -25.33 5.92 21.60
CA PRO A 149 -25.95 7.15 21.07
C PRO A 149 -25.68 7.37 19.56
N GLN A 150 -25.09 6.42 18.87
CA GLN A 150 -24.83 6.48 17.43
C GLN A 150 -26.12 6.31 16.63
N ASN A 151 -26.24 7.07 15.53
CA ASN A 151 -27.44 7.03 14.67
C ASN A 151 -27.59 5.72 13.90
N ALA A 152 -26.49 5.12 13.47
CA ALA A 152 -26.44 3.91 12.70
C ALA A 152 -25.87 2.77 13.54
N VAL A 153 -26.75 2.03 14.22
CA VAL A 153 -26.44 0.80 14.93
C VAL A 153 -27.37 -0.27 14.42
N GLN A 154 -26.83 -1.38 13.96
CA GLN A 154 -27.58 -2.52 13.44
C GLN A 154 -27.26 -3.78 14.23
N GLU A 155 -28.28 -4.60 14.51
CA GLU A 155 -28.08 -5.95 15.01
C GLU A 155 -27.72 -6.87 13.86
N VAL A 156 -26.63 -7.60 14.01
CA VAL A 156 -26.16 -8.60 13.01
C VAL A 156 -26.04 -9.95 13.70
N THR A 157 -26.55 -10.97 13.01
CA THR A 157 -26.55 -12.35 13.49
C THR A 157 -25.50 -13.22 12.81
N ASP A 158 -25.10 -12.85 11.61
CA ASP A 158 -24.20 -13.63 10.78
C ASP A 158 -22.80 -13.06 10.74
N PHE A 159 -21.78 -13.93 10.80
CA PHE A 159 -20.39 -13.49 10.74
C PHE A 159 -20.01 -12.89 9.38
N SER A 160 -20.71 -13.18 8.30
CA SER A 160 -20.52 -12.52 7.01
C SER A 160 -20.81 -11.02 7.09
N ASP A 161 -21.91 -10.66 7.77
CA ASP A 161 -22.32 -9.27 7.94
C ASP A 161 -21.39 -8.55 8.92
N VAL A 162 -20.97 -9.25 10.01
CA VAL A 162 -19.94 -8.77 10.94
C VAL A 162 -18.66 -8.43 10.20
N THR A 163 -18.11 -9.33 9.39
CA THR A 163 -16.87 -9.09 8.65
C THR A 163 -17.02 -8.00 7.60
N SER A 164 -18.17 -7.94 6.95
CA SER A 164 -18.49 -6.87 5.99
C SER A 164 -18.51 -5.49 6.66
N GLY A 165 -19.14 -5.38 7.85
CA GLY A 165 -19.16 -4.16 8.64
C GLY A 165 -17.76 -3.71 9.07
N ILE A 166 -16.95 -4.61 9.63
CA ILE A 166 -15.57 -4.32 10.04
C ILE A 166 -14.73 -3.85 8.85
N ASN A 167 -14.80 -4.57 7.73
CA ASN A 167 -14.04 -4.24 6.52
C ASN A 167 -14.51 -2.93 5.86
N ALA A 168 -15.78 -2.54 6.09
CA ALA A 168 -16.30 -1.24 5.66
C ALA A 168 -15.88 -0.06 6.57
N GLY A 169 -15.18 -0.32 7.68
CA GLY A 169 -14.71 0.68 8.62
C GLY A 169 -15.66 0.95 9.78
N ASN A 170 -16.56 0.01 10.08
CA ASN A 170 -17.41 0.04 11.26
C ASN A 170 -16.71 -0.60 12.48
N CYS A 171 -17.24 -0.35 13.66
CA CYS A 171 -16.86 -1.02 14.89
C CYS A 171 -17.95 -2.03 15.25
N VAL A 172 -17.58 -3.30 15.44
CA VAL A 172 -18.55 -4.32 15.86
C VAL A 172 -18.35 -4.68 17.32
N LEU A 173 -19.45 -4.60 18.10
CA LEU A 173 -19.52 -4.90 19.50
C LEU A 173 -20.17 -6.29 19.72
N PHE A 174 -19.48 -7.14 20.47
CA PHE A 174 -19.98 -8.41 20.97
C PHE A 174 -20.19 -8.34 22.48
N VAL A 175 -21.31 -8.87 22.94
CA VAL A 175 -21.66 -8.89 24.37
C VAL A 175 -21.99 -10.30 24.79
N ASP A 176 -21.47 -10.71 25.93
CA ASP A 176 -21.72 -12.03 26.48
C ASP A 176 -23.22 -12.30 26.68
N THR A 177 -23.61 -13.56 26.50
CA THR A 177 -25.01 -14.02 26.57
C THR A 177 -25.91 -13.63 25.39
N LEU A 178 -25.43 -12.84 24.45
CA LEU A 178 -26.20 -12.45 23.24
C LEU A 178 -25.78 -13.29 22.03
N ASN A 179 -26.74 -13.65 21.22
CA ASN A 179 -26.57 -14.31 19.93
C ASN A 179 -26.57 -13.30 18.75
N VAL A 180 -26.39 -12.04 19.06
CA VAL A 180 -26.29 -10.92 18.11
C VAL A 180 -25.09 -10.07 18.43
N ALA A 181 -24.46 -9.52 17.41
CA ALA A 181 -23.45 -8.48 17.50
C ALA A 181 -24.06 -7.14 17.04
N PHE A 182 -23.43 -6.03 17.43
CA PHE A 182 -23.88 -4.70 17.05
C PHE A 182 -22.86 -4.09 16.09
N ASP A 183 -23.28 -3.86 14.86
CA ASP A 183 -22.50 -3.13 13.86
C ASP A 183 -22.77 -1.63 14.03
N ILE A 184 -21.73 -0.89 14.38
CA ILE A 184 -21.80 0.53 14.76
C ILE A 184 -21.00 1.34 13.76
N GLU A 185 -21.64 2.23 13.03
CA GLU A 185 -20.97 3.09 12.06
C GLU A 185 -20.14 4.18 12.75
N VAL A 186 -18.81 4.07 12.60
CA VAL A 186 -17.81 5.00 13.18
C VAL A 186 -16.76 5.40 12.16
N LYS A 187 -17.12 5.39 10.87
CA LYS A 187 -16.17 5.68 9.80
C LYS A 187 -15.51 7.04 9.97
N GLY A 188 -14.18 7.05 9.91
CA GLY A 188 -13.38 8.26 10.10
C GLY A 188 -12.19 8.31 9.16
N PHE A 189 -12.45 8.26 7.85
CA PHE A 189 -11.38 8.40 6.85
C PHE A 189 -10.85 9.83 6.84
N LYS A 190 -9.55 10.00 7.00
CA LYS A 190 -8.90 11.30 6.82
C LYS A 190 -8.84 11.66 5.33
N GLN A 191 -9.95 12.19 4.80
CA GLN A 191 -10.08 12.53 3.38
C GLN A 191 -9.30 13.78 2.97
N ARG A 192 -9.06 14.73 3.89
CA ARG A 192 -8.45 16.04 3.58
C ARG A 192 -6.93 16.04 3.45
N SER A 193 -6.24 14.96 3.79
CA SER A 193 -4.78 14.83 3.73
C SER A 193 -4.29 13.87 2.64
N ILE A 194 -5.18 13.40 1.77
CA ILE A 194 -4.83 12.55 0.64
C ILE A 194 -4.43 13.45 -0.51
N ASP A 195 -3.20 13.31 -0.96
CA ASP A 195 -2.64 14.09 -2.05
C ASP A 195 -2.94 13.46 -3.42
N THR A 196 -2.66 14.19 -4.50
CA THR A 196 -2.75 13.67 -5.87
C THR A 196 -1.39 13.15 -6.32
N PRO A 197 -1.33 12.06 -7.13
CA PRO A 197 -0.06 11.55 -7.61
C PRO A 197 0.67 12.58 -8.46
N ASN A 198 1.92 12.87 -8.13
CA ASN A 198 2.73 13.84 -8.87
C ASN A 198 3.36 13.22 -10.12
N ASN A 199 3.81 11.96 -10.03
CA ASN A 199 4.54 11.29 -11.11
C ASN A 199 3.66 10.31 -11.91
N GLU A 200 2.58 9.78 -11.32
CA GLU A 200 1.69 8.80 -11.94
C GLU A 200 0.30 9.40 -12.22
N ILE A 201 0.26 10.55 -12.89
CA ILE A 201 -0.98 11.25 -13.24
C ILE A 201 -1.80 10.42 -14.22
N VAL A 202 -3.12 10.34 -13.99
CA VAL A 202 -4.08 9.71 -14.90
C VAL A 202 -5.21 10.68 -15.22
N ILE A 203 -5.73 10.62 -16.45
CA ILE A 203 -6.85 11.45 -16.88
C ILE A 203 -8.17 10.87 -16.38
N LYS A 204 -8.32 9.55 -16.46
CA LYS A 204 -9.50 8.82 -15.99
C LYS A 204 -9.08 7.79 -14.95
N GLY A 205 -9.55 7.94 -13.72
CA GLY A 205 -9.27 7.00 -12.64
C GLY A 205 -9.20 7.69 -11.28
N PRO A 206 -8.90 6.95 -10.21
CA PRO A 206 -8.67 7.53 -8.89
C PRO A 206 -7.51 8.53 -8.91
N HIS A 207 -7.65 9.63 -8.20
CA HIS A 207 -6.60 10.66 -8.06
C HIS A 207 -5.97 10.65 -6.67
N GLU A 208 -6.23 9.63 -5.87
CA GLU A 208 -5.66 9.49 -4.54
C GLU A 208 -4.24 8.97 -4.63
N ALA A 209 -3.33 9.53 -3.83
CA ALA A 209 -1.97 9.09 -3.67
C ALA A 209 -1.67 8.70 -2.21
N PHE A 210 -0.61 7.93 -2.02
CA PHE A 210 -0.04 7.69 -0.70
C PHE A 210 0.53 8.98 -0.11
N VAL A 211 0.57 9.04 1.22
CA VAL A 211 1.13 10.13 2.01
C VAL A 211 2.27 9.62 2.90
N GLU A 212 2.91 10.49 3.68
CA GLU A 212 4.02 10.09 4.55
C GLU A 212 3.58 9.22 5.73
N ASN A 213 2.31 9.30 6.13
CA ASN A 213 1.80 8.57 7.29
C ASN A 213 1.39 7.13 6.92
N ILE A 214 2.11 6.15 7.46
CA ILE A 214 1.89 4.72 7.19
C ILE A 214 0.45 4.26 7.51
N ARG A 215 -0.16 4.76 8.61
CA ARG A 215 -1.51 4.41 9.01
C ARG A 215 -2.56 4.86 7.99
N THR A 216 -2.39 6.06 7.44
CA THR A 216 -3.23 6.56 6.35
C THR A 216 -3.06 5.68 5.11
N ASN A 217 -1.84 5.32 4.76
CA ASN A 217 -1.54 4.50 3.58
C ASN A 217 -2.12 3.09 3.68
N THR A 218 -2.01 2.44 4.83
CA THR A 218 -2.61 1.12 5.05
C THR A 218 -4.13 1.18 5.01
N SER A 219 -4.75 2.24 5.53
CA SER A 219 -6.20 2.44 5.44
C SER A 219 -6.69 2.65 4.01
N LEU A 220 -5.90 3.33 3.15
CA LEU A 220 -6.21 3.47 1.72
C LEU A 220 -6.24 2.11 1.01
N ILE A 221 -5.24 1.25 1.27
CA ILE A 221 -5.23 -0.12 0.73
C ILE A 221 -6.42 -0.91 1.25
N ARG A 222 -6.70 -0.84 2.56
CA ARG A 222 -7.79 -1.56 3.21
C ARG A 222 -9.16 -1.15 2.65
N ARG A 223 -9.36 0.13 2.38
CA ARG A 223 -10.58 0.67 1.77
C ARG A 223 -10.84 0.14 0.36
N ILE A 224 -9.77 -0.06 -0.43
CA ILE A 224 -9.88 -0.58 -1.80
C ILE A 224 -9.99 -2.10 -1.79
N ALA A 225 -9.14 -2.78 -1.00
CA ALA A 225 -9.15 -4.24 -0.85
C ALA A 225 -10.02 -4.66 0.36
N ASN A 226 -11.29 -4.35 0.32
CA ASN A 226 -12.25 -4.63 1.38
C ASN A 226 -12.43 -6.15 1.62
N ASN A 227 -11.41 -6.77 2.22
CA ASN A 227 -11.35 -8.22 2.43
C ASN A 227 -10.58 -8.56 3.71
N GLU A 228 -11.07 -9.56 4.46
CA GLU A 228 -10.47 -10.06 5.69
C GLU A 228 -9.15 -10.81 5.49
N ASP A 229 -8.90 -11.35 4.29
CA ASP A 229 -7.65 -12.05 3.95
C ASP A 229 -6.47 -11.11 3.73
N LEU A 230 -6.71 -9.79 3.72
CA LEU A 230 -5.64 -8.81 3.69
C LEU A 230 -4.93 -8.78 5.03
N ILE A 231 -3.66 -9.13 5.04
CA ILE A 231 -2.78 -9.06 6.21
C ILE A 231 -1.87 -7.85 6.07
N ILE A 232 -1.79 -7.08 7.14
CA ILE A 232 -0.87 -5.95 7.28
C ILE A 232 -0.04 -6.17 8.53
N GLU A 233 1.24 -6.43 8.34
CA GLU A 233 2.19 -6.72 9.41
C GLU A 233 3.20 -5.58 9.53
N ASN A 234 3.34 -5.03 10.73
CA ASN A 234 4.31 -3.97 10.99
C ASN A 234 5.66 -4.59 11.39
N ILE A 235 6.70 -4.23 10.66
CA ILE A 235 8.09 -4.61 10.91
C ILE A 235 8.88 -3.33 11.17
N GLU A 236 9.72 -3.31 12.20
CA GLU A 236 10.61 -2.18 12.49
C GLU A 236 11.99 -2.43 11.87
N VAL A 237 12.47 -1.47 11.07
CA VAL A 237 13.78 -1.53 10.40
C VAL A 237 14.64 -0.37 10.88
N GLY A 238 15.93 -0.65 11.10
CA GLY A 238 16.92 0.31 11.61
C GLY A 238 17.08 0.25 13.13
N LYS A 239 18.34 0.17 13.58
CA LYS A 239 18.69 0.06 15.01
C LYS A 239 18.37 1.34 15.79
N ILE A 240 18.57 2.51 15.17
CA ILE A 240 18.39 3.82 15.80
C ILE A 240 17.00 4.40 15.47
N THR A 241 16.63 4.44 14.19
CA THR A 241 15.38 5.09 13.76
C THR A 241 14.14 4.25 14.03
N LYS A 242 14.26 2.91 14.09
CA LYS A 242 13.13 1.97 14.25
C LYS A 242 11.95 2.33 13.35
N THR A 243 12.27 2.56 12.08
CA THR A 243 11.30 2.99 11.09
C THR A 243 10.29 1.87 10.84
N LYS A 244 9.01 2.19 10.98
CA LYS A 244 7.92 1.22 10.76
C LYS A 244 7.74 0.98 9.27
N CYS A 245 7.74 -0.29 8.88
CA CYS A 245 7.44 -0.75 7.55
C CYS A 245 6.20 -1.65 7.62
N ALA A 246 5.16 -1.37 6.85
CA ALA A 246 3.99 -2.22 6.74
C ALA A 246 4.14 -3.19 5.58
N LEU A 247 4.23 -4.47 5.90
CA LEU A 247 4.22 -5.57 4.93
C LEU A 247 2.78 -5.98 4.67
N CYS A 248 2.29 -5.77 3.43
CA CYS A 248 0.92 -6.07 3.03
C CYS A 248 0.89 -7.23 2.04
N TYR A 249 0.01 -8.20 2.27
CA TYR A 249 -0.18 -9.36 1.37
C TYR A 249 -1.58 -9.97 1.55
N MET A 250 -2.04 -10.71 0.53
CA MET A 250 -3.31 -11.48 0.59
C MET A 250 -3.02 -12.90 1.03
N GLN A 251 -3.52 -13.32 2.19
CA GLN A 251 -3.21 -14.61 2.81
C GLN A 251 -3.52 -15.80 1.88
N ASN A 252 -4.63 -15.76 1.16
CA ASN A 252 -5.09 -16.89 0.33
C ASN A 252 -4.56 -16.86 -1.11
N ILE A 253 -3.89 -15.78 -1.53
CA ILE A 253 -3.46 -15.58 -2.93
C ILE A 253 -1.93 -15.52 -3.02
N THR A 254 -1.27 -14.90 -2.05
CA THR A 254 0.17 -14.66 -2.10
C THR A 254 0.94 -15.94 -1.77
N ASN A 255 2.02 -16.19 -2.51
CA ASN A 255 2.92 -17.30 -2.24
C ASN A 255 3.59 -17.12 -0.88
N THR A 256 3.52 -18.15 -0.04
CA THR A 256 4.11 -18.17 1.32
C THR A 256 5.62 -18.00 1.31
N ASP A 257 6.31 -18.56 0.31
CA ASP A 257 7.76 -18.46 0.18
C ASP A 257 8.20 -17.03 -0.11
N LEU A 258 7.42 -16.31 -0.94
CA LEU A 258 7.64 -14.89 -1.21
C LEU A 258 7.47 -14.03 0.06
N ILE A 259 6.43 -14.30 0.84
CA ILE A 259 6.21 -13.61 2.11
C ILE A 259 7.39 -13.86 3.07
N ALA A 260 7.82 -15.12 3.18
CA ALA A 260 8.94 -15.51 4.04
C ALA A 260 10.24 -14.83 3.60
N GLU A 261 10.51 -14.76 2.29
CA GLU A 261 11.69 -14.10 1.75
C GLU A 261 11.71 -12.61 2.05
N VAL A 262 10.60 -11.90 1.79
CA VAL A 262 10.53 -10.46 2.07
C VAL A 262 10.67 -10.18 3.56
N LYS A 263 10.03 -10.98 4.43
CA LYS A 263 10.20 -10.87 5.89
C LYS A 263 11.65 -11.12 6.31
N TYR A 264 12.28 -12.15 5.73
CA TYR A 264 13.67 -12.47 6.01
C TYR A 264 14.59 -11.30 5.67
N ARG A 265 14.41 -10.70 4.48
CA ARG A 265 15.19 -9.52 4.06
C ARG A 265 14.99 -8.35 5.01
N LEU A 266 13.74 -8.00 5.34
CA LEU A 266 13.44 -6.87 6.23
C LEU A 266 14.01 -7.06 7.66
N ASN A 267 13.89 -8.26 8.22
CA ASN A 267 14.34 -8.55 9.58
C ASN A 267 15.86 -8.67 9.72
N ASN A 268 16.57 -9.02 8.64
CA ASN A 268 18.02 -9.19 8.65
C ASN A 268 18.79 -7.96 8.14
N LEU A 269 18.11 -6.83 7.93
CA LEU A 269 18.79 -5.58 7.62
C LEU A 269 19.48 -5.00 8.87
N GLU A 270 20.79 -5.03 8.87
CA GLU A 270 21.61 -4.47 9.95
C GLU A 270 22.04 -3.04 9.63
N ILE A 271 21.09 -2.10 9.61
CA ILE A 271 21.32 -0.67 9.36
C ILE A 271 20.99 0.16 10.60
N ASP A 272 21.61 1.30 10.76
CA ASP A 272 21.33 2.20 11.88
C ASP A 272 20.05 3.00 11.63
N SER A 273 19.82 3.41 10.38
CA SER A 273 18.68 4.25 10.00
C SER A 273 18.11 3.85 8.65
N LEU A 274 16.79 3.96 8.53
CA LEU A 274 16.04 3.87 7.27
C LEU A 274 15.20 5.13 7.12
N LEU A 275 15.46 5.93 6.08
CA LEU A 275 14.82 7.23 5.89
C LEU A 275 13.83 7.27 4.73
N SER A 276 13.95 6.36 3.76
CA SER A 276 13.10 6.39 2.58
C SER A 276 12.80 5.01 2.00
N ALA A 277 11.70 4.92 1.23
CA ALA A 277 11.36 3.72 0.48
C ALA A 277 12.41 3.39 -0.60
N GLY A 278 13.00 4.41 -1.25
CA GLY A 278 14.06 4.19 -2.23
C GLY A 278 15.35 3.62 -1.63
N GLU A 279 15.68 4.00 -0.39
CA GLU A 279 16.80 3.40 0.34
C GLU A 279 16.52 1.92 0.66
N LEU A 280 15.30 1.62 1.12
CA LEU A 280 14.89 0.23 1.37
C LEU A 280 14.94 -0.60 0.10
N GLU A 281 14.45 -0.07 -1.03
CA GLU A 281 14.50 -0.74 -2.34
C GLU A 281 15.91 -1.19 -2.71
N GLN A 282 16.92 -0.31 -2.52
CA GLN A 282 18.34 -0.61 -2.81
C GLN A 282 18.92 -1.67 -1.86
N LEU A 283 18.44 -1.71 -0.61
CA LEU A 283 18.96 -2.63 0.40
C LEU A 283 18.40 -4.05 0.26
N ILE A 284 17.14 -4.19 -0.18
CA ILE A 284 16.48 -5.50 -0.27
C ILE A 284 16.49 -6.09 -1.69
N SER A 285 16.92 -5.33 -2.72
CA SER A 285 17.09 -5.85 -4.08
C SER A 285 18.28 -6.79 -4.17
N ASP A 286 18.21 -7.77 -5.09
CA ASP A 286 19.31 -8.65 -5.42
C ASP A 286 20.45 -7.87 -6.12
N SER A 287 21.51 -8.54 -6.52
CA SER A 287 22.68 -7.89 -7.11
C SER A 287 22.32 -7.05 -8.34
N ASN A 288 22.59 -5.74 -8.29
CA ASN A 288 22.27 -4.76 -9.34
C ASN A 288 23.32 -4.73 -10.48
N VAL A 289 23.79 -5.87 -10.95
CA VAL A 289 24.82 -5.92 -12.02
C VAL A 289 24.32 -5.29 -13.32
N LEU A 290 23.04 -5.39 -13.62
CA LEU A 290 22.45 -4.89 -14.88
C LEU A 290 21.56 -3.65 -14.70
N GLY A 291 21.40 -3.14 -13.48
CA GLY A 291 20.53 -1.97 -13.21
C GLY A 291 19.05 -2.19 -13.54
N ILE A 292 18.59 -3.44 -13.71
CA ILE A 292 17.18 -3.76 -13.94
C ILE A 292 16.48 -3.74 -12.59
N PRO A 293 15.44 -2.91 -12.41
CA PRO A 293 14.73 -2.84 -11.15
C PRO A 293 13.89 -4.11 -10.94
N GLU A 294 14.00 -4.70 -9.75
CA GLU A 294 13.28 -5.91 -9.33
C GLU A 294 12.06 -5.56 -8.47
N ILE A 295 11.96 -4.32 -8.07
CA ILE A 295 10.92 -3.77 -7.22
C ILE A 295 10.25 -2.63 -7.98
N LEU A 296 8.93 -2.61 -7.96
CA LEU A 296 8.14 -1.53 -8.57
C LEU A 296 7.67 -0.58 -7.47
N SER A 297 8.07 0.67 -7.55
CA SER A 297 7.57 1.72 -6.65
C SER A 297 6.34 2.43 -7.25
N THR A 298 5.39 2.83 -6.42
CA THR A 298 4.20 3.56 -6.84
C THR A 298 3.68 4.48 -5.75
N GLU A 299 3.18 5.65 -6.17
CA GLU A 299 2.45 6.59 -5.30
C GLU A 299 0.96 6.22 -5.18
N ARG A 300 0.47 5.29 -6.00
CA ARG A 300 -0.96 5.05 -6.19
C ARG A 300 -1.49 3.86 -5.41
N PRO A 301 -2.45 4.07 -4.50
CA PRO A 301 -3.09 2.97 -3.76
C PRO A 301 -3.83 1.97 -4.63
N ASP A 302 -4.50 2.45 -5.71
CA ASP A 302 -5.24 1.59 -6.64
C ASP A 302 -4.31 0.66 -7.43
N LYS A 303 -3.15 1.17 -7.89
CA LYS A 303 -2.13 0.36 -8.55
C LYS A 303 -1.53 -0.66 -7.59
N ALA A 304 -1.16 -0.25 -6.39
CA ALA A 304 -0.64 -1.13 -5.34
C ALA A 304 -1.63 -2.26 -5.03
N THR A 305 -2.89 -1.92 -4.74
CA THR A 305 -3.93 -2.91 -4.44
C THR A 305 -4.18 -3.88 -5.61
N LYS A 306 -4.13 -3.41 -6.85
CA LYS A 306 -4.25 -4.28 -8.03
C LYS A 306 -3.17 -5.37 -8.08
N TYR A 307 -1.93 -5.03 -7.72
CA TYR A 307 -0.83 -6.01 -7.67
C TYR A 307 -0.96 -6.95 -6.47
N LEU A 308 -1.44 -6.43 -5.34
CA LEU A 308 -1.74 -7.21 -4.15
C LEU A 308 -2.77 -8.32 -4.43
N LEU A 309 -3.86 -7.98 -5.15
CA LEU A 309 -4.88 -8.93 -5.58
C LEU A 309 -4.36 -9.96 -6.62
N ARG A 310 -3.17 -9.76 -7.17
CA ARG A 310 -2.47 -10.70 -8.05
C ARG A 310 -1.45 -11.56 -7.31
N GLY A 311 -1.43 -11.52 -5.99
CA GLY A 311 -0.55 -12.32 -5.15
C GLY A 311 0.85 -11.75 -4.97
N ARG A 312 1.06 -10.45 -5.23
CA ARG A 312 2.32 -9.77 -4.91
C ARG A 312 2.33 -9.26 -3.48
N VAL A 313 3.51 -9.01 -2.98
CA VAL A 313 3.76 -8.42 -1.67
C VAL A 313 4.03 -6.93 -1.83
N ILE A 314 3.53 -6.13 -0.89
CA ILE A 314 3.75 -4.68 -0.85
C ILE A 314 4.40 -4.31 0.47
N VAL A 315 5.38 -3.43 0.41
CA VAL A 315 5.99 -2.81 1.60
C VAL A 315 5.79 -1.30 1.54
N ILE A 316 5.23 -0.75 2.60
CA ILE A 316 5.05 0.70 2.78
C ILE A 316 5.99 1.15 3.89
N VAL A 317 6.81 2.14 3.62
CA VAL A 317 7.76 2.72 4.59
C VAL A 317 7.17 3.99 5.17
N ASN A 318 7.16 4.11 6.49
CA ASN A 318 6.71 5.34 7.15
C ASN A 318 7.62 6.52 6.79
N GLY A 319 7.04 7.66 6.50
CA GLY A 319 7.77 8.88 6.11
C GLY A 319 7.94 9.06 4.61
N THR A 320 7.43 8.14 3.77
CA THR A 320 7.49 8.27 2.31
C THR A 320 6.16 7.91 1.65
N PRO A 321 5.74 8.67 0.60
CA PRO A 321 4.47 8.44 -0.10
C PRO A 321 4.61 7.36 -1.20
N TYR A 322 5.41 6.33 -0.98
CA TYR A 322 5.65 5.26 -1.95
C TYR A 322 5.41 3.89 -1.34
N ALA A 323 4.77 3.03 -2.12
CA ALA A 323 4.66 1.60 -1.86
C ALA A 323 5.59 0.82 -2.79
N LEU A 324 6.35 -0.11 -2.23
CA LEU A 324 7.25 -1.02 -2.93
C LEU A 324 6.53 -2.32 -3.21
N ILE A 325 6.43 -2.72 -4.46
CA ILE A 325 5.70 -3.91 -4.94
C ILE A 325 6.72 -4.96 -5.40
N MET A 326 6.63 -6.15 -4.89
CA MET A 326 7.56 -7.26 -5.12
C MET A 326 6.84 -8.57 -5.47
N PRO A 327 7.43 -9.39 -6.35
CA PRO A 327 8.49 -9.07 -7.31
C PRO A 327 7.96 -8.25 -8.49
N ALA A 328 8.79 -7.40 -9.10
CA ALA A 328 8.47 -6.75 -10.35
C ALA A 328 9.00 -7.55 -11.54
N VAL A 329 8.32 -7.45 -12.67
CA VAL A 329 8.77 -7.99 -13.95
C VAL A 329 8.90 -6.86 -14.96
N LEU A 330 9.75 -7.02 -15.96
CA LEU A 330 10.04 -5.99 -16.98
C LEU A 330 8.76 -5.40 -17.61
N VAL A 331 7.75 -6.23 -17.83
CA VAL A 331 6.48 -5.80 -18.44
C VAL A 331 5.72 -4.81 -17.54
N ASP A 332 5.92 -4.85 -16.23
CA ASP A 332 5.23 -3.93 -15.30
C ASP A 332 5.68 -2.48 -15.50
N PHE A 333 6.94 -2.27 -15.85
CA PHE A 333 7.50 -0.95 -16.16
C PHE A 333 7.00 -0.38 -17.49
N LEU A 334 6.51 -1.23 -18.38
CA LEU A 334 5.93 -0.83 -19.66
C LEU A 334 4.41 -0.61 -19.59
N THR A 335 3.79 -0.90 -18.45
CA THR A 335 2.35 -0.69 -18.23
C THR A 335 2.09 0.63 -17.52
N SER A 336 1.10 1.39 -17.98
CA SER A 336 0.61 2.59 -17.31
C SER A 336 -0.66 2.29 -16.51
N PRO A 337 -0.90 2.95 -15.36
CA PRO A 337 -2.17 2.86 -14.64
C PRO A 337 -3.38 3.21 -15.54
N GLU A 338 -3.22 4.13 -16.47
CA GLU A 338 -4.27 4.57 -17.40
C GLU A 338 -4.75 3.44 -18.34
N ASP A 339 -3.89 2.46 -18.66
CA ASP A 339 -4.27 1.33 -19.52
C ASP A 339 -5.48 0.55 -19.00
N THR A 340 -5.74 0.57 -17.68
CA THR A 340 -6.89 -0.12 -17.09
C THR A 340 -8.20 0.62 -17.29
N ASN A 341 -8.13 1.93 -17.56
CA ASN A 341 -9.29 2.81 -17.72
C ASN A 341 -9.66 3.02 -19.21
N LEU A 342 -8.86 2.47 -20.12
CA LEU A 342 -9.07 2.55 -21.57
C LEU A 342 -9.76 1.29 -22.11
N LYS A 343 -10.37 1.41 -23.29
CA LYS A 343 -10.89 0.23 -24.00
C LYS A 343 -9.77 -0.76 -24.28
N VAL A 344 -10.01 -2.05 -24.07
CA VAL A 344 -9.01 -3.15 -24.12
C VAL A 344 -8.18 -3.11 -25.41
N ASN A 345 -8.81 -2.92 -26.57
CA ASN A 345 -8.10 -2.89 -27.86
C ASN A 345 -7.13 -1.71 -27.94
N PHE A 346 -7.52 -0.55 -27.43
CA PHE A 346 -6.69 0.64 -27.46
C PHE A 346 -5.56 0.54 -26.43
N ALA A 347 -5.84 0.06 -25.22
CA ALA A 347 -4.83 -0.21 -24.20
C ALA A 347 -3.76 -1.22 -24.70
N ASN A 348 -4.18 -2.29 -25.36
CA ASN A 348 -3.27 -3.26 -25.95
C ASN A 348 -2.42 -2.68 -27.08
N PHE A 349 -3.00 -1.79 -27.90
CA PHE A 349 -2.25 -1.07 -28.93
C PHE A 349 -1.16 -0.19 -28.31
N LEU A 350 -1.50 0.61 -27.28
CA LEU A 350 -0.54 1.47 -26.60
C LEU A 350 0.58 0.68 -25.92
N ARG A 351 0.27 -0.47 -25.31
CA ARG A 351 1.30 -1.36 -24.71
C ARG A 351 2.28 -1.89 -25.75
N ARG A 352 1.77 -2.35 -26.90
CA ARG A 352 2.62 -2.81 -28.00
C ARG A 352 3.48 -1.66 -28.53
N LEU A 353 2.92 -0.47 -28.66
CA LEU A 353 3.65 0.72 -29.09
C LEU A 353 4.79 1.08 -28.13
N ARG A 354 4.52 1.05 -26.80
CA ARG A 354 5.56 1.30 -25.78
C ARG A 354 6.67 0.25 -25.82
N PHE A 355 6.30 -1.01 -25.97
CA PHE A 355 7.29 -2.09 -26.10
C PHE A 355 8.16 -1.90 -27.35
N LEU A 356 7.54 -1.58 -28.49
CA LEU A 356 8.24 -1.30 -29.73
C LEU A 356 9.15 -0.06 -29.61
N ALA A 357 8.65 0.99 -28.97
CA ALA A 357 9.43 2.21 -28.71
C ALA A 357 10.66 1.92 -27.84
N ALA A 358 10.50 1.15 -26.76
CA ALA A 358 11.61 0.75 -25.90
C ALA A 358 12.66 -0.08 -26.67
N LEU A 359 12.20 -1.00 -27.51
CA LEU A 359 13.08 -1.83 -28.34
C LEU A 359 13.82 -0.98 -29.38
N ILE A 360 13.13 -0.06 -30.05
CA ILE A 360 13.73 0.87 -31.00
C ILE A 360 14.78 1.75 -30.30
N THR A 361 14.45 2.32 -29.15
CA THR A 361 15.35 3.19 -28.39
C THR A 361 16.63 2.44 -28.00
N LEU A 362 16.53 1.18 -27.60
CA LEU A 362 17.68 0.35 -27.24
C LEU A 362 18.54 -0.03 -28.44
N LEU A 363 17.92 -0.38 -29.54
CA LEU A 363 18.62 -0.95 -30.71
C LEU A 363 19.09 0.10 -31.73
N LEU A 364 18.41 1.25 -31.81
CA LEU A 364 18.63 2.23 -32.88
C LEU A 364 20.08 2.75 -32.96
N PRO A 365 20.77 3.11 -31.87
CA PRO A 365 22.17 3.53 -31.93
C PRO A 365 23.09 2.44 -32.47
N GLY A 366 22.86 1.20 -32.00
CA GLY A 366 23.62 0.04 -32.48
C GLY A 366 23.38 -0.28 -33.97
N ILE A 367 22.13 -0.26 -34.42
CA ILE A 367 21.75 -0.46 -35.82
C ILE A 367 22.37 0.62 -36.73
N TYR A 368 22.27 1.88 -36.31
CA TYR A 368 22.87 3.01 -37.03
C TYR A 368 24.38 2.80 -37.19
N THR A 369 25.09 2.43 -36.13
CA THR A 369 26.52 2.16 -36.14
C THR A 369 26.86 0.96 -37.05
N ALA A 370 26.08 -0.11 -36.98
CA ALA A 370 26.28 -1.30 -37.80
C ALA A 370 26.13 -1.01 -39.30
N ILE A 371 25.09 -0.29 -39.68
CA ILE A 371 24.83 0.07 -41.08
C ILE A 371 25.90 1.01 -41.62
N THR A 372 26.23 2.04 -40.88
CA THR A 372 27.15 3.08 -41.35
C THR A 372 28.61 2.63 -41.43
N ASN A 373 29.05 1.70 -40.54
CA ASN A 373 30.43 1.24 -40.50
C ASN A 373 30.66 -0.09 -41.24
N PHE A 374 29.70 -1.03 -41.17
CA PHE A 374 29.94 -2.40 -41.58
C PHE A 374 29.05 -2.85 -42.76
N HIS A 375 27.87 -2.23 -42.94
CA HIS A 375 26.90 -2.64 -43.96
C HIS A 375 26.45 -1.46 -44.81
N GLN A 376 27.42 -0.73 -45.36
CA GLN A 376 27.15 0.47 -46.17
C GLN A 376 26.38 0.16 -47.48
N GLU A 377 26.46 -1.07 -47.95
CA GLU A 377 25.76 -1.54 -49.16
C GLU A 377 24.22 -1.53 -49.03
N ILE A 378 23.68 -1.51 -47.79
CA ILE A 378 22.24 -1.42 -47.53
C ILE A 378 21.71 0.00 -47.82
N LEU A 379 22.58 1.00 -47.78
CA LEU A 379 22.21 2.39 -48.02
C LEU A 379 22.11 2.71 -49.51
N PRO A 380 21.08 3.47 -49.94
CA PRO A 380 21.05 4.05 -51.24
C PRO A 380 22.32 4.89 -51.50
N THR A 381 22.92 4.76 -52.68
CA THR A 381 24.21 5.39 -53.01
C THR A 381 24.22 6.90 -52.77
N SER A 382 23.13 7.62 -53.08
CA SER A 382 22.98 9.05 -52.81
C SER A 382 23.06 9.38 -51.34
N LEU A 383 22.43 8.56 -50.46
CA LEU A 383 22.45 8.74 -49.02
C LEU A 383 23.85 8.41 -48.46
N LEU A 384 24.46 7.36 -48.94
CA LEU A 384 25.82 6.97 -48.57
C LEU A 384 26.83 8.08 -48.81
N TYR A 385 26.81 8.66 -50.04
CA TYR A 385 27.69 9.79 -50.39
C TYR A 385 27.41 11.02 -49.47
N SER A 386 26.17 11.31 -49.18
CA SER A 386 25.83 12.41 -48.27
C SER A 386 26.36 12.17 -46.86
N ILE A 387 26.28 10.93 -46.36
CA ILE A 387 26.84 10.57 -45.03
C ILE A 387 28.36 10.66 -45.06
N LEU A 388 29.01 10.14 -46.09
CA LEU A 388 30.49 10.20 -46.20
C LEU A 388 30.98 11.65 -46.29
N ALA A 389 30.40 12.47 -47.16
CA ALA A 389 30.75 13.88 -47.30
C ALA A 389 30.56 14.68 -45.99
N SER A 390 29.47 14.42 -45.27
CA SER A 390 29.25 15.08 -44.00
C SER A 390 30.20 14.67 -42.86
N ARG A 391 30.96 13.60 -43.08
CA ARG A 391 31.92 13.06 -42.07
C ARG A 391 33.35 13.37 -42.40
N GLU A 392 33.67 13.85 -43.57
CA GLU A 392 35.03 14.13 -44.00
C GLU A 392 35.79 15.05 -43.02
N ASN A 393 35.06 15.98 -42.38
CA ASN A 393 35.63 16.94 -41.44
C ASN A 393 35.51 16.53 -39.98
N VAL A 394 34.94 15.37 -39.65
CA VAL A 394 34.76 14.92 -38.28
C VAL A 394 35.91 14.03 -37.84
N PRO A 395 36.73 14.41 -36.85
CA PRO A 395 37.97 13.70 -36.50
C PRO A 395 37.70 12.40 -35.68
N PHE A 396 36.46 12.07 -35.35
CA PHE A 396 36.13 10.94 -34.46
C PHE A 396 35.42 9.80 -35.22
N PRO A 397 35.67 8.53 -34.82
CA PRO A 397 34.85 7.41 -35.26
C PRO A 397 33.38 7.56 -34.82
N ILE A 398 32.44 6.99 -35.61
CA ILE A 398 30.98 7.06 -35.32
C ILE A 398 30.64 6.66 -33.90
N ILE A 399 31.26 5.59 -33.39
CA ILE A 399 31.01 5.06 -32.05
C ILE A 399 31.33 6.14 -30.98
N VAL A 400 32.46 6.85 -31.13
CA VAL A 400 32.87 7.90 -30.20
C VAL A 400 31.93 9.11 -30.30
N GLU A 401 31.51 9.47 -31.51
CA GLU A 401 30.54 10.56 -31.72
C GLU A 401 29.20 10.27 -31.05
N ILE A 402 28.66 9.06 -31.20
CA ILE A 402 27.43 8.64 -30.54
C ILE A 402 27.60 8.68 -29.02
N LEU A 403 28.70 8.14 -28.47
CA LEU A 403 28.94 8.15 -27.02
C LEU A 403 29.04 9.58 -26.46
N LEU A 404 29.71 10.49 -27.19
CA LEU A 404 29.79 11.89 -26.78
C LEU A 404 28.40 12.58 -26.78
N MET A 405 27.57 12.26 -27.77
CA MET A 405 26.20 12.78 -27.82
C MET A 405 25.33 12.22 -26.68
N GLU A 406 25.42 10.92 -26.41
CA GLU A 406 24.69 10.29 -25.28
C GLU A 406 25.13 10.88 -23.92
N ILE A 407 26.45 11.03 -23.70
CA ILE A 407 26.96 11.65 -22.47
C ILE A 407 26.49 13.10 -22.37
N SER A 408 26.52 13.86 -23.47
CA SER A 408 26.06 15.25 -23.47
C SER A 408 24.57 15.36 -23.16
N PHE A 409 23.77 14.48 -23.73
CA PHE A 409 22.34 14.39 -23.44
C PHE A 409 22.08 14.03 -21.97
N GLU A 410 22.84 13.06 -21.41
CA GLU A 410 22.73 12.68 -20.01
C GLU A 410 23.11 13.81 -19.06
N LEU A 411 24.16 14.60 -19.37
CA LEU A 411 24.51 15.77 -18.59
C LEU A 411 23.40 16.84 -18.57
N ILE A 412 22.74 17.05 -19.72
CA ILE A 412 21.59 17.99 -19.80
C ILE A 412 20.41 17.45 -19.00
N ARG A 413 20.14 16.15 -19.10
CA ARG A 413 19.07 15.49 -18.35
C ARG A 413 19.31 15.63 -16.83
N GLU A 414 20.51 15.32 -16.36
CA GLU A 414 20.89 15.45 -14.95
C GLU A 414 20.79 16.90 -14.47
N ALA A 415 21.23 17.86 -15.27
CA ALA A 415 21.08 19.28 -14.96
C ALA A 415 19.59 19.69 -14.85
N GLY A 416 18.75 19.14 -15.74
CA GLY A 416 17.31 19.40 -15.74
C GLY A 416 16.58 18.84 -14.51
N LEU A 417 17.02 17.72 -13.96
CA LEU A 417 16.45 17.10 -12.75
C LEU A 417 16.72 17.95 -11.48
N ARG A 418 17.78 18.74 -11.47
CA ARG A 418 18.13 19.62 -10.33
C ARG A 418 17.44 20.97 -10.35
N VAL A 419 16.79 21.32 -11.45
CA VAL A 419 16.03 22.58 -11.55
C VAL A 419 14.62 22.37 -11.02
N PRO A 420 14.12 23.29 -10.15
CA PRO A 420 12.75 23.19 -9.65
C PRO A 420 11.72 23.09 -10.79
N SER A 421 10.80 22.16 -10.68
CA SER A 421 9.66 22.10 -11.61
C SER A 421 8.86 23.42 -11.54
N PRO A 422 8.35 23.96 -12.65
CA PRO A 422 7.98 23.30 -13.91
C PRO A 422 9.02 23.41 -15.04
N ILE A 423 10.20 23.94 -14.80
CA ILE A 423 11.18 24.29 -15.83
C ILE A 423 12.04 23.08 -16.26
N GLY A 424 12.24 22.07 -15.37
CA GLY A 424 13.10 20.92 -15.61
C GLY A 424 12.81 20.16 -16.92
N PRO A 425 11.56 19.70 -17.16
CA PRO A 425 11.22 19.02 -18.42
C PRO A 425 11.44 19.87 -19.68
N THR A 426 11.26 21.18 -19.57
CA THR A 426 11.44 22.12 -20.68
C THR A 426 12.92 22.24 -21.05
N ILE A 427 13.82 22.25 -20.07
CA ILE A 427 15.27 22.28 -20.30
C ILE A 427 15.72 21.01 -21.05
N GLY A 428 15.18 19.85 -20.69
CA GLY A 428 15.48 18.58 -21.39
C GLY A 428 15.06 18.63 -22.88
N ILE A 429 13.87 19.16 -23.18
CA ILE A 429 13.38 19.28 -24.55
C ILE A 429 14.20 20.30 -25.35
N VAL A 430 14.44 21.48 -24.80
CA VAL A 430 15.20 22.54 -25.45
C VAL A 430 16.68 22.10 -25.63
N GLY A 431 17.26 21.45 -24.63
CA GLY A 431 18.62 20.93 -24.71
C GLY A 431 18.77 19.87 -25.80
N ALA A 432 17.83 18.93 -25.90
CA ALA A 432 17.83 17.94 -27.01
C ALA A 432 17.71 18.60 -28.38
N LEU A 433 16.85 19.62 -28.51
CA LEU A 433 16.68 20.37 -29.75
C LEU A 433 17.95 21.13 -30.13
N VAL A 434 18.57 21.84 -29.18
CA VAL A 434 19.82 22.61 -29.39
C VAL A 434 20.97 21.68 -29.75
N LEU A 435 21.14 20.55 -29.04
CA LEU A 435 22.16 19.54 -29.38
C LEU A 435 21.93 18.95 -30.75
N GLY A 436 20.71 18.56 -31.09
CA GLY A 436 20.35 18.04 -32.42
C GLY A 436 20.64 19.05 -33.52
N GLN A 437 20.30 20.33 -33.31
CA GLN A 437 20.56 21.40 -34.28
C GLN A 437 22.05 21.73 -34.39
N ALA A 438 22.80 21.71 -33.29
CA ALA A 438 24.26 21.90 -33.28
C ALA A 438 24.97 20.76 -34.04
N ALA A 439 24.54 19.51 -33.84
CA ALA A 439 25.06 18.36 -34.55
C ALA A 439 24.81 18.42 -36.07
N VAL A 440 23.62 18.91 -36.49
CA VAL A 440 23.30 19.14 -37.90
C VAL A 440 24.09 20.32 -38.47
N SER A 441 24.28 21.41 -37.71
CA SER A 441 24.99 22.60 -38.18
C SER A 441 26.49 22.40 -38.27
N ALA A 442 27.08 21.61 -37.37
CA ALA A 442 28.50 21.20 -37.45
C ALA A 442 28.83 20.42 -38.74
N ARG A 443 27.80 19.92 -39.44
CA ARG A 443 27.91 19.24 -40.74
C ARG A 443 28.11 20.18 -41.91
N ASN A 444 27.70 21.46 -41.77
CA ASN A 444 27.69 22.43 -42.84
C ASN A 444 28.87 23.43 -42.79
N CYS A 445 29.79 23.26 -41.83
CA CYS A 445 31.06 23.93 -41.73
C CYS A 445 32.20 23.01 -42.20
#